data_122bbf044cd7e645c5d39ba0e1e6512d
#
_entry.id   122bbf044cd7e645c5d39ba0e1e6512d
#
_cell.length_a   1.000
_cell.length_b   1.000
_cell.length_c   1.000
_cell.angle_alpha   90.00
_cell.angle_beta   90.00
_cell.angle_gamma   90.00
#
_symmetry.space_group_name_H-M   'P 1'
#
loop_
_entity.id
_entity.type
_entity.pdbx_description
1 polymer ?
#
loop_
_entity_poly.entity_id
_entity_poly.type
_entity_poly.pdbx_seq_one_letter_code
_entity_poly.pdbx_strand_id
1 'polypeptide(L)'
;MRLASTSLPLIVSYLLSGAASAAPPAAVVLFDDTPRPDVAILALAPDTTHRLDGEKVTADAALRTTFPDSAIELARSMQPDGGAALTLQWRQIWKSGVALQTAPQDLRPFLARGTLAFDLKVDALDAGGLMVKVGCGPSCERQVPYVLPGRAAQGKGWQRVVLALSCFAREGDDFSQVTRPFALEGTGSGQVSIANVAIAAGGTPNTACADWRTVAVTPAKLDEAWSIDWWLPRHRQKLGEARQMVRKARSPQLVFIGDSITQGWEKEGAPVWQTHYAKFDALDLGFGGDRTENVLWRLQNGAVDGLDPKVAVLMIGTNNTGLRGDFPASTVAGIRRNLDEIKQRLPRTRILLVAIFPRDATPESPLRRINEAINAQLPALADGNRVVFLDVNGAFLTPDGTLSKTIMPDLLHPNEAGYAIWAKAMQPELDRLMALPRL
;
A
#
# COMPACT_ATOMS: atom_id res chain seq x y z
N MET A 1 -87.90 -11.22 -1.99
CA MET A 1 -87.12 -11.85 -0.92
C MET A 1 -85.67 -11.95 -1.38
N ARG A 2 -84.78 -11.05 -0.97
CA ARG A 2 -83.39 -11.07 -1.30
C ARG A 2 -82.62 -11.34 -0.01
N LEU A 3 -81.91 -12.46 0.03
CA LEU A 3 -80.98 -12.82 1.14
C LEU A 3 -79.65 -12.13 0.95
N ALA A 4 -79.25 -11.34 1.94
CA ALA A 4 -77.94 -10.73 2.03
C ALA A 4 -76.98 -11.65 2.71
N SER A 5 -75.88 -12.03 2.05
CA SER A 5 -74.78 -12.76 2.63
C SER A 5 -73.75 -11.77 3.18
N THR A 6 -73.52 -11.79 4.47
CA THR A 6 -72.47 -11.06 5.17
C THR A 6 -71.21 -11.94 5.25
N SER A 7 -70.14 -11.56 4.56
CA SER A 7 -68.81 -12.13 4.69
C SER A 7 -68.01 -11.35 5.74
N LEU A 8 -67.59 -12.05 6.80
CA LEU A 8 -66.57 -11.55 7.77
C LEU A 8 -65.18 -11.65 7.18
N PRO A 9 -64.33 -10.65 7.34
CA PRO A 9 -62.90 -10.76 6.99
C PRO A 9 -62.13 -11.49 8.12
N LEU A 10 -61.38 -12.51 7.72
CA LEU A 10 -60.38 -13.15 8.57
C LEU A 10 -59.16 -12.23 8.76
N ILE A 11 -58.93 -11.71 9.95
CA ILE A 11 -57.71 -10.96 10.31
C ILE A 11 -56.63 -12.00 10.66
N VAL A 12 -55.70 -12.20 9.75
CA VAL A 12 -54.47 -12.99 10.02
C VAL A 12 -53.45 -12.06 10.67
N SER A 13 -53.29 -12.16 11.98
CA SER A 13 -52.22 -11.47 12.73
C SER A 13 -50.88 -12.16 12.49
N TYR A 14 -50.00 -11.57 11.67
CA TYR A 14 -48.60 -11.95 11.62
C TYR A 14 -47.90 -11.47 12.88
N LEU A 15 -47.57 -12.40 13.77
CA LEU A 15 -46.61 -12.17 14.84
C LEU A 15 -45.20 -12.12 14.21
N LEU A 16 -44.71 -10.90 13.94
CA LEU A 16 -43.31 -10.65 13.66
C LEU A 16 -42.53 -10.91 14.96
N SER A 17 -41.97 -12.10 15.09
CA SER A 17 -40.92 -12.36 16.10
C SER A 17 -39.66 -11.58 15.69
N GLY A 18 -39.57 -10.35 16.15
CA GLY A 18 -38.34 -9.57 16.09
C GLY A 18 -37.27 -10.26 16.95
N ALA A 19 -36.32 -10.91 16.30
CA ALA A 19 -35.09 -11.27 16.99
C ALA A 19 -34.48 -9.95 17.50
N ALA A 20 -34.47 -9.75 18.81
CA ALA A 20 -33.75 -8.66 19.41
C ALA A 20 -32.26 -8.85 19.10
N SER A 21 -31.74 -8.08 18.15
CA SER A 21 -30.30 -7.96 17.92
C SER A 21 -29.70 -7.45 19.24
N ALA A 22 -28.93 -8.29 19.91
CA ALA A 22 -28.18 -7.86 21.08
C ALA A 22 -27.35 -6.62 20.71
N ALA A 23 -27.39 -5.57 21.51
CA ALA A 23 -26.53 -4.41 21.32
C ALA A 23 -25.08 -4.90 21.24
N PRO A 24 -24.28 -4.38 20.31
CA PRO A 24 -22.87 -4.76 20.21
C PRO A 24 -22.17 -4.52 21.55
N PRO A 25 -21.21 -5.35 21.95
CA PRO A 25 -20.46 -5.14 23.17
C PRO A 25 -19.84 -3.74 23.18
N ALA A 26 -19.83 -3.08 24.32
CA ALA A 26 -19.32 -1.69 24.41
C ALA A 26 -17.84 -1.59 24.05
N ALA A 27 -17.05 -2.63 24.35
CA ALA A 27 -15.64 -2.74 23.99
C ALA A 27 -15.16 -4.22 23.99
N VAL A 28 -14.11 -4.49 23.22
CA VAL A 28 -13.27 -5.70 23.29
C VAL A 28 -11.92 -5.26 23.86
N VAL A 29 -11.68 -5.51 25.14
CA VAL A 29 -10.40 -5.18 25.79
C VAL A 29 -9.42 -6.31 25.51
N LEU A 30 -8.25 -5.97 24.94
CA LEU A 30 -7.23 -6.93 24.52
C LEU A 30 -6.05 -6.97 25.50
N PHE A 31 -5.69 -5.84 26.08
CA PHE A 31 -4.59 -5.75 27.04
C PHE A 31 -4.79 -4.54 27.95
N ASP A 32 -4.79 -4.76 29.25
CA ASP A 32 -4.83 -3.75 30.29
C ASP A 32 -4.17 -4.29 31.58
N ASP A 33 -4.40 -3.66 32.72
CA ASP A 33 -3.89 -4.08 34.04
C ASP A 33 -4.51 -5.39 34.53
N THR A 34 -5.63 -5.81 33.93
CA THR A 34 -6.33 -7.04 34.32
C THR A 34 -5.74 -8.24 33.55
N PRO A 35 -5.30 -9.32 34.22
CA PRO A 35 -4.85 -10.52 33.53
C PRO A 35 -5.92 -11.10 32.60
N ARG A 36 -5.56 -11.35 31.34
CA ARG A 36 -6.45 -11.89 30.32
C ARG A 36 -5.93 -13.22 29.80
N PRO A 37 -6.34 -14.34 30.46
CA PRO A 37 -5.87 -15.68 30.05
C PRO A 37 -6.38 -16.12 28.68
N ASP A 38 -7.44 -15.48 28.16
CA ASP A 38 -8.02 -15.66 26.85
C ASP A 38 -7.29 -14.93 25.73
N VAL A 39 -6.30 -14.07 26.06
CA VAL A 39 -5.47 -13.32 25.11
C VAL A 39 -4.05 -13.82 25.16
N ALA A 40 -3.55 -14.39 24.05
CA ALA A 40 -2.16 -14.74 23.90
C ALA A 40 -1.35 -13.52 23.41
N ILE A 41 -0.24 -13.23 24.09
CA ILE A 41 0.71 -12.19 23.68
C ILE A 41 1.80 -12.86 22.87
N LEU A 42 2.02 -12.38 21.64
CA LEU A 42 2.94 -12.98 20.69
C LEU A 42 4.06 -11.99 20.31
N ALA A 43 5.29 -12.46 20.29
CA ALA A 43 6.41 -11.80 19.63
C ALA A 43 6.48 -12.31 18.18
N LEU A 44 6.42 -11.39 17.23
CA LEU A 44 6.51 -11.69 15.79
C LEU A 44 7.95 -11.54 15.32
N ALA A 45 8.48 -12.55 14.66
CA ALA A 45 9.78 -12.56 14.00
C ALA A 45 9.59 -12.87 12.50
N PRO A 46 10.63 -12.75 11.65
CA PRO A 46 10.50 -12.94 10.20
C PRO A 46 9.73 -14.20 9.78
N ASP A 47 10.15 -15.35 10.30
CA ASP A 47 9.62 -16.65 9.90
C ASP A 47 8.95 -17.42 11.03
N THR A 48 8.89 -16.82 12.23
CA THR A 48 8.38 -17.47 13.44
C THR A 48 7.54 -16.55 14.28
N THR A 49 6.76 -17.15 15.18
CA THR A 49 5.98 -16.44 16.19
C THR A 49 6.21 -17.13 17.53
N HIS A 50 6.52 -16.38 18.56
CA HIS A 50 6.80 -16.87 19.89
C HIS A 50 5.77 -16.35 20.88
N ARG A 51 5.24 -17.23 21.73
CA ARG A 51 4.30 -16.84 22.78
C ARG A 51 5.07 -16.33 23.99
N LEU A 52 4.60 -15.22 24.56
CA LEU A 52 5.11 -14.70 25.83
C LEU A 52 4.39 -15.42 26.99
N ASP A 53 5.01 -16.48 27.51
CA ASP A 53 4.47 -17.29 28.61
C ASP A 53 5.05 -16.88 30.00
N GLY A 54 5.91 -15.87 30.04
CA GLY A 54 6.57 -15.35 31.23
C GLY A 54 6.86 -13.86 31.12
N GLU A 55 7.90 -13.40 31.80
CA GLU A 55 8.27 -11.98 31.83
C GLU A 55 8.86 -11.50 30.51
N LYS A 56 9.52 -12.38 29.75
CA LYS A 56 10.28 -12.02 28.57
C LYS A 56 10.37 -13.17 27.58
N VAL A 57 10.32 -12.82 26.29
CA VAL A 57 10.70 -13.70 25.19
C VAL A 57 11.69 -13.00 24.28
N THR A 58 12.74 -13.71 23.90
CA THR A 58 13.71 -13.26 22.90
C THR A 58 13.58 -14.16 21.68
N ALA A 59 13.45 -13.54 20.52
CA ALA A 59 13.39 -14.23 19.24
C ALA A 59 14.68 -13.96 18.48
N ASP A 60 15.35 -15.03 18.08
CA ASP A 60 16.50 -14.98 17.22
C ASP A 60 15.99 -14.98 15.77
N ALA A 61 16.37 -13.97 15.03
CA ALA A 61 16.02 -13.90 13.62
C ALA A 61 17.14 -14.54 12.78
N ALA A 62 16.83 -14.86 11.53
CA ALA A 62 17.77 -15.42 10.54
C ALA A 62 19.05 -14.56 10.27
N LEU A 63 19.28 -13.51 11.05
CA LEU A 63 20.43 -12.60 11.00
C LEU A 63 21.48 -12.87 12.07
N ARG A 64 21.57 -14.09 12.56
CA ARG A 64 22.53 -14.53 13.60
C ARG A 64 24.00 -14.17 13.32
N THR A 65 24.37 -14.07 12.06
CA THR A 65 25.73 -13.70 11.68
C THR A 65 26.05 -12.22 11.91
N THR A 66 25.04 -11.36 11.91
CA THR A 66 25.17 -9.91 12.10
C THR A 66 24.91 -9.49 13.55
N PHE A 67 24.12 -10.28 14.28
CA PHE A 67 23.77 -10.04 15.68
C PHE A 67 23.91 -11.34 16.47
N PRO A 68 24.98 -11.50 17.24
CA PRO A 68 25.14 -12.65 18.16
C PRO A 68 24.07 -12.67 19.26
N ASP A 69 23.47 -11.50 19.58
CA ASP A 69 22.35 -11.39 20.49
C ASP A 69 21.03 -11.42 19.71
N SER A 70 19.91 -11.81 20.39
CA SER A 70 18.60 -11.86 19.78
C SER A 70 18.21 -10.53 19.14
N ALA A 71 17.67 -10.59 17.91
CA ALA A 71 17.29 -9.41 17.17
C ALA A 71 15.95 -8.81 17.65
N ILE A 72 15.14 -9.58 18.39
CA ILE A 72 13.84 -9.16 18.94
C ILE A 72 13.76 -9.56 20.41
N GLU A 73 13.30 -8.62 21.21
CA GLU A 73 12.95 -8.84 22.60
C GLU A 73 11.55 -8.27 22.87
N LEU A 74 10.66 -9.09 23.43
CA LEU A 74 9.35 -8.67 23.94
C LEU A 74 9.30 -8.99 25.43
N ALA A 75 9.08 -7.99 26.27
CA ALA A 75 9.04 -8.12 27.71
C ALA A 75 7.82 -7.43 28.32
N ARG A 76 7.33 -7.98 29.44
CA ARG A 76 6.39 -7.24 30.30
C ARG A 76 7.14 -6.07 30.92
N SER A 77 6.46 -4.95 31.01
CA SER A 77 6.95 -3.70 31.59
C SER A 77 5.81 -2.96 32.30
N MET A 78 6.08 -1.79 32.84
CA MET A 78 5.09 -0.99 33.52
C MET A 78 5.09 0.45 33.01
N GLN A 79 3.93 1.09 33.06
CA GLN A 79 3.76 2.53 32.90
C GLN A 79 4.26 3.25 34.16
N PRO A 80 4.51 4.57 34.12
CA PRO A 80 4.95 5.34 35.30
C PRO A 80 3.99 5.32 36.50
N ASP A 81 2.70 5.11 36.23
CA ASP A 81 1.63 5.00 37.23
C ASP A 81 1.45 3.58 37.78
N GLY A 82 2.29 2.63 37.32
CA GLY A 82 2.26 1.23 37.72
C GLY A 82 1.38 0.35 36.85
N GLY A 83 0.72 0.90 35.82
CA GLY A 83 -0.09 0.14 34.87
C GLY A 83 0.72 -0.81 34.00
N ALA A 84 0.12 -1.95 33.62
CA ALA A 84 0.80 -2.97 32.80
C ALA A 84 1.13 -2.44 31.42
N ALA A 85 2.31 -2.83 30.90
CA ALA A 85 2.77 -2.51 29.58
C ALA A 85 3.55 -3.69 28.96
N LEU A 86 3.74 -3.65 27.63
CA LEU A 86 4.62 -4.53 26.88
C LEU A 86 5.65 -3.69 26.16
N THR A 87 6.93 -4.02 26.31
CA THR A 87 8.03 -3.36 25.60
C THR A 87 8.59 -4.30 24.55
N LEU A 88 8.59 -3.84 23.31
CA LEU A 88 9.19 -4.49 22.16
C LEU A 88 10.45 -3.73 21.76
N GLN A 89 11.58 -4.44 21.68
CA GLN A 89 12.84 -3.94 21.12
C GLN A 89 13.27 -4.82 19.95
N TRP A 90 13.78 -4.20 18.88
CA TRP A 90 14.30 -4.92 17.71
C TRP A 90 15.50 -4.21 17.11
N ARG A 91 16.32 -4.95 16.36
CA ARG A 91 17.58 -4.45 15.78
C ARG A 91 17.75 -5.00 14.36
N GLN A 92 17.91 -4.09 13.40
CA GLN A 92 18.22 -4.33 11.97
C GLN A 92 17.51 -5.54 11.36
N ILE A 93 16.20 -5.59 11.51
CA ILE A 93 15.37 -6.70 11.07
C ILE A 93 14.27 -6.22 10.12
N TRP A 94 13.90 -7.04 9.15
CA TRP A 94 12.88 -6.69 8.19
C TRP A 94 11.43 -6.92 8.69
N LYS A 95 11.28 -7.67 9.78
CA LYS A 95 9.98 -7.89 10.45
C LYS A 95 10.19 -8.20 11.93
N SER A 96 9.54 -7.44 12.76
CA SER A 96 9.40 -7.67 14.20
C SER A 96 8.01 -7.23 14.63
N GLY A 97 7.53 -7.65 15.79
CA GLY A 97 6.25 -7.13 16.27
C GLY A 97 5.79 -7.74 17.59
N VAL A 98 4.74 -7.11 18.10
CA VAL A 98 3.88 -7.65 19.15
C VAL A 98 2.48 -7.83 18.60
N ALA A 99 1.85 -8.98 18.84
CA ALA A 99 0.47 -9.21 18.48
C ALA A 99 -0.33 -9.76 19.66
N LEU A 100 -1.61 -9.43 19.68
CA LEU A 100 -2.58 -9.95 20.63
C LEU A 100 -3.51 -10.92 19.89
N GLN A 101 -3.51 -12.17 20.29
CA GLN A 101 -4.29 -13.23 19.68
C GLN A 101 -5.37 -13.71 20.64
N THR A 102 -6.60 -13.86 20.12
CA THR A 102 -7.79 -14.29 20.86
C THR A 102 -8.44 -15.49 20.20
N ALA A 103 -9.44 -16.10 20.83
CA ALA A 103 -10.46 -16.83 20.12
C ALA A 103 -11.12 -15.94 19.07
N PRO A 104 -11.74 -16.51 18.00
CA PRO A 104 -12.39 -15.72 16.96
C PRO A 104 -13.35 -14.66 17.52
N GLN A 105 -13.19 -13.41 17.11
CA GLN A 105 -14.00 -12.25 17.49
C GLN A 105 -14.77 -11.75 16.28
N ASP A 106 -16.05 -11.41 16.47
CA ASP A 106 -16.82 -10.67 15.45
C ASP A 106 -16.62 -9.17 15.62
N LEU A 107 -15.82 -8.57 14.74
CA LEU A 107 -15.55 -7.14 14.75
C LEU A 107 -16.46 -6.33 13.80
N ARG A 108 -17.37 -6.97 13.06
CA ARG A 108 -18.31 -6.27 12.14
C ARG A 108 -19.12 -5.17 12.83
N PRO A 109 -19.62 -5.33 14.07
CA PRO A 109 -20.36 -4.28 14.75
C PRO A 109 -19.57 -2.99 15.00
N PHE A 110 -18.22 -3.09 15.01
CA PHE A 110 -17.32 -1.96 15.26
C PHE A 110 -16.86 -1.23 13.99
N LEU A 111 -17.04 -1.80 12.79
CA LEU A 111 -16.46 -1.27 11.55
C LEU A 111 -16.94 0.15 11.21
N ALA A 112 -18.21 0.47 11.48
CA ALA A 112 -18.79 1.74 11.05
C ALA A 112 -18.35 2.93 11.91
N ARG A 113 -18.24 2.74 13.24
CA ARG A 113 -17.99 3.82 14.21
C ARG A 113 -17.00 3.44 15.31
N GLY A 114 -16.54 2.20 15.32
CA GLY A 114 -15.62 1.72 16.34
C GLY A 114 -14.21 2.24 16.13
N THR A 115 -13.44 2.18 17.19
CA THR A 115 -12.04 2.59 17.22
C THR A 115 -11.17 1.49 17.82
N LEU A 116 -9.98 1.31 17.27
CA LEU A 116 -8.86 0.66 17.92
C LEU A 116 -8.08 1.73 18.69
N ALA A 117 -7.92 1.53 19.99
CA ALA A 117 -7.22 2.48 20.84
C ALA A 117 -6.17 1.79 21.69
N PHE A 118 -4.99 2.38 21.83
CA PHE A 118 -3.90 1.89 22.68
C PHE A 118 -2.99 3.05 23.09
N ASP A 119 -2.27 2.85 24.18
CA ASP A 119 -1.21 3.77 24.58
C ASP A 119 0.09 3.30 23.97
N LEU A 120 0.85 4.22 23.41
CA LEU A 120 2.12 4.00 22.76
C LEU A 120 3.20 4.92 23.32
N LYS A 121 4.35 4.36 23.64
CA LYS A 121 5.58 5.09 23.92
C LYS A 121 6.62 4.66 22.89
N VAL A 122 7.23 5.62 22.23
CA VAL A 122 8.30 5.38 21.26
C VAL A 122 9.60 5.89 21.85
N ASP A 123 10.47 4.97 22.28
CA ASP A 123 11.79 5.31 22.84
C ASP A 123 12.80 5.51 21.73
N ALA A 124 12.80 4.62 20.73
CA ALA A 124 13.66 4.71 19.55
C ALA A 124 12.92 4.17 18.31
N LEU A 125 13.08 4.83 17.20
CA LEU A 125 12.62 4.37 15.89
C LEU A 125 13.56 4.93 14.83
N ASP A 126 14.61 4.17 14.52
CA ASP A 126 15.61 4.53 13.52
C ASP A 126 15.06 4.35 12.10
N ALA A 127 15.90 4.19 11.08
CA ALA A 127 15.54 4.08 9.67
C ALA A 127 14.53 2.95 9.33
N GLY A 128 13.67 2.61 10.28
CA GLY A 128 12.68 1.56 10.18
C GLY A 128 11.24 2.06 10.17
N GLY A 129 10.32 1.13 10.01
CA GLY A 129 8.90 1.35 9.96
C GLY A 129 8.17 0.93 11.21
N LEU A 130 6.99 1.49 11.35
CA LEU A 130 6.01 1.08 12.33
C LEU A 130 4.65 0.97 11.64
N MET A 131 3.97 -0.16 11.83
CA MET A 131 2.66 -0.45 11.24
C MET A 131 1.72 -1.00 12.30
N VAL A 132 0.50 -0.47 12.34
CA VAL A 132 -0.59 -1.03 13.12
C VAL A 132 -1.38 -1.98 12.23
N LYS A 133 -1.69 -3.17 12.71
CA LYS A 133 -2.41 -4.19 11.95
C LYS A 133 -3.62 -4.71 12.69
N VAL A 134 -4.62 -5.11 11.93
CA VAL A 134 -5.83 -5.80 12.41
C VAL A 134 -6.15 -6.95 11.46
N GLY A 135 -6.43 -8.12 11.99
CA GLY A 135 -6.94 -9.23 11.23
C GLY A 135 -8.32 -8.92 10.63
N CYS A 136 -8.58 -9.46 9.45
CA CYS A 136 -9.86 -9.32 8.74
C CYS A 136 -10.44 -10.68 8.33
N GLY A 137 -10.05 -11.74 9.05
CA GLY A 137 -10.44 -13.14 8.82
C GLY A 137 -9.28 -14.10 9.07
N PRO A 138 -9.46 -15.41 8.83
CA PRO A 138 -8.48 -16.44 9.19
C PRO A 138 -7.09 -16.26 8.53
N SER A 139 -7.05 -15.73 7.31
CA SER A 139 -5.81 -15.53 6.54
C SER A 139 -5.71 -14.11 6.00
N CYS A 140 -6.41 -13.18 6.59
CA CYS A 140 -6.49 -11.79 6.17
C CYS A 140 -5.97 -10.87 7.26
N GLU A 141 -5.13 -9.92 6.88
CA GLU A 141 -4.60 -8.87 7.75
C GLU A 141 -4.59 -7.54 6.99
N ARG A 142 -5.01 -6.46 7.65
CA ARG A 142 -4.96 -5.10 7.10
C ARG A 142 -4.06 -4.23 7.96
N GLN A 143 -3.36 -3.31 7.32
CA GLN A 143 -2.36 -2.48 7.99
C GLN A 143 -2.56 -0.99 7.72
N VAL A 144 -2.19 -0.20 8.71
CA VAL A 144 -2.08 1.25 8.62
C VAL A 144 -0.63 1.63 8.93
N PRO A 145 0.08 2.28 7.99
CA PRO A 145 1.41 2.83 8.25
C PRO A 145 1.39 3.82 9.43
N TYR A 146 2.28 3.62 10.38
CA TYR A 146 2.38 4.48 11.57
C TYR A 146 3.77 5.10 11.74
N VAL A 147 4.61 5.02 10.74
CA VAL A 147 6.02 5.44 10.82
C VAL A 147 6.18 6.94 11.05
N LEU A 148 5.45 7.80 10.34
CA LEU A 148 5.53 9.26 10.53
C LEU A 148 4.99 9.69 11.89
N PRO A 149 3.79 9.25 12.34
CA PRO A 149 3.33 9.50 13.70
C PRO A 149 4.27 8.91 14.76
N GLY A 150 4.81 7.69 14.53
CA GLY A 150 5.76 7.03 15.42
C GLY A 150 7.05 7.83 15.60
N ARG A 151 7.67 8.30 14.53
CA ARG A 151 8.86 9.18 14.59
C ARG A 151 8.53 10.52 15.26
N ALA A 152 7.34 11.08 15.01
CA ALA A 152 6.90 12.29 15.67
C ALA A 152 6.63 12.11 17.17
N ALA A 153 6.30 10.90 17.63
CA ALA A 153 6.08 10.54 19.02
C ALA A 153 7.37 10.19 19.78
N GLN A 154 8.48 9.95 19.08
CA GLN A 154 9.74 9.54 19.69
C GLN A 154 10.21 10.52 20.78
N GLY A 155 10.50 9.98 21.95
CA GLY A 155 10.96 10.76 23.12
C GLY A 155 9.89 11.60 23.81
N LYS A 156 8.62 11.56 23.38
CA LYS A 156 7.52 12.35 23.98
C LYS A 156 6.76 11.63 25.11
N GLY A 157 7.23 10.46 25.53
CA GLY A 157 6.55 9.65 26.54
C GLY A 157 5.31 8.95 25.95
N TRP A 158 4.41 8.57 26.84
CA TRP A 158 3.18 7.87 26.48
C TRP A 158 2.19 8.77 25.74
N GLN A 159 1.69 8.25 24.61
CA GLN A 159 0.70 8.93 23.78
C GLN A 159 -0.49 8.00 23.55
N ARG A 160 -1.71 8.50 23.72
CA ARG A 160 -2.91 7.74 23.32
C ARG A 160 -3.04 7.75 21.80
N VAL A 161 -3.12 6.57 21.20
CA VAL A 161 -3.40 6.35 19.78
C VAL A 161 -4.83 5.88 19.63
N VAL A 162 -5.60 6.52 18.75
CA VAL A 162 -6.97 6.16 18.44
C VAL A 162 -7.16 6.16 16.93
N LEU A 163 -7.36 4.97 16.36
CA LEU A 163 -7.60 4.75 14.94
C LEU A 163 -9.05 4.34 14.71
N ALA A 164 -9.72 4.89 13.71
CA ALA A 164 -11.02 4.35 13.30
C ALA A 164 -10.84 2.91 12.80
N LEU A 165 -11.70 1.99 13.22
CA LEU A 165 -11.59 0.60 12.79
C LEU A 165 -11.82 0.46 11.27
N SER A 166 -12.59 1.37 10.67
CA SER A 166 -12.77 1.47 9.22
C SER A 166 -11.47 1.69 8.42
N CYS A 167 -10.39 2.15 9.07
CA CYS A 167 -9.06 2.25 8.45
C CYS A 167 -8.54 0.91 7.96
N PHE A 168 -8.96 -0.18 8.61
CA PHE A 168 -8.54 -1.55 8.32
C PHE A 168 -9.54 -2.32 7.45
N ALA A 169 -10.71 -1.75 7.13
CA ALA A 169 -11.73 -2.45 6.36
C ALA A 169 -11.54 -2.25 4.86
N ARG A 170 -11.70 -3.32 4.09
CA ARG A 170 -11.78 -3.33 2.63
C ARG A 170 -13.07 -4.02 2.20
N GLU A 171 -13.52 -3.74 0.99
CA GLU A 171 -14.65 -4.47 0.42
C GLU A 171 -14.30 -5.95 0.27
N GLY A 172 -15.20 -6.83 0.70
CA GLY A 172 -14.99 -8.29 0.68
C GLY A 172 -14.24 -8.86 1.89
N ASP A 173 -13.74 -8.03 2.81
CA ASP A 173 -13.13 -8.54 4.05
C ASP A 173 -14.19 -9.09 5.00
N ASP A 174 -13.89 -10.25 5.61
CA ASP A 174 -14.75 -10.87 6.60
C ASP A 174 -14.21 -10.67 8.02
N PHE A 175 -14.79 -9.72 8.73
CA PHE A 175 -14.44 -9.42 10.12
C PHE A 175 -15.23 -10.26 11.15
N SER A 176 -15.94 -11.31 10.72
CA SER A 176 -16.74 -12.14 11.63
C SER A 176 -15.90 -13.13 12.47
N GLN A 177 -14.67 -13.43 12.05
CA GLN A 177 -13.81 -14.46 12.65
C GLN A 177 -12.36 -13.93 12.81
N VAL A 178 -12.19 -12.80 13.48
CA VAL A 178 -10.88 -12.19 13.69
C VAL A 178 -10.18 -12.84 14.89
N THR A 179 -9.05 -13.48 14.65
CA THR A 179 -8.22 -14.11 15.70
C THR A 179 -7.06 -13.24 16.14
N ARG A 180 -6.67 -12.23 15.34
CA ARG A 180 -5.59 -11.28 15.66
C ARG A 180 -6.12 -9.85 15.57
N PRO A 181 -6.87 -9.37 16.58
CA PRO A 181 -7.49 -8.05 16.55
C PRO A 181 -6.50 -6.89 16.69
N PHE A 182 -5.25 -7.15 17.04
CA PHE A 182 -4.19 -6.14 17.15
C PHE A 182 -2.84 -6.75 16.86
N ALA A 183 -2.03 -6.03 16.07
CA ALA A 183 -0.60 -6.17 16.05
C ALA A 183 0.09 -4.81 15.78
N LEU A 184 1.28 -4.65 16.34
CA LEU A 184 2.18 -3.55 16.07
C LEU A 184 3.47 -4.15 15.53
N GLU A 185 3.79 -3.89 14.26
CA GLU A 185 4.97 -4.42 13.59
C GLU A 185 5.97 -3.32 13.31
N GLY A 186 7.27 -3.62 13.53
CA GLY A 186 8.39 -2.76 13.25
C GLY A 186 9.40 -3.38 12.28
N THR A 187 10.09 -2.54 11.53
CA THR A 187 11.23 -2.90 10.67
C THR A 187 12.43 -2.03 11.01
N GLY A 188 13.64 -2.42 10.55
CA GLY A 188 14.87 -1.70 10.91
C GLY A 188 15.27 -1.92 12.36
N SER A 189 15.38 -0.85 13.13
CA SER A 189 15.68 -0.91 14.57
C SER A 189 14.74 0.02 15.34
N GLY A 190 14.37 -0.38 16.55
CA GLY A 190 13.51 0.45 17.38
C GLY A 190 13.22 -0.15 18.76
N GLN A 191 12.59 0.69 19.59
CA GLN A 191 12.04 0.30 20.88
C GLN A 191 10.74 1.05 21.13
N VAL A 192 9.68 0.31 21.38
CA VAL A 192 8.37 0.86 21.69
C VAL A 192 7.75 0.12 22.87
N SER A 193 6.86 0.81 23.58
CA SER A 193 6.04 0.17 24.59
C SER A 193 4.58 0.44 24.30
N ILE A 194 3.71 -0.57 24.56
CA ILE A 194 2.26 -0.47 24.39
C ILE A 194 1.55 -0.81 25.68
N ALA A 195 0.39 -0.19 25.88
CA ALA A 195 -0.52 -0.45 27.01
C ALA A 195 -1.98 -0.16 26.61
N ASN A 196 -2.93 -0.61 27.42
CA ASN A 196 -4.35 -0.27 27.31
C ASN A 196 -4.94 -0.46 25.90
N VAL A 197 -4.76 -1.65 25.33
CA VAL A 197 -5.21 -1.99 23.97
C VAL A 197 -6.66 -2.45 23.98
N ALA A 198 -7.53 -1.73 23.26
CA ALA A 198 -8.95 -2.09 23.17
C ALA A 198 -9.56 -1.66 21.83
N ILE A 199 -10.62 -2.39 21.41
CA ILE A 199 -11.54 -1.98 20.36
C ILE A 199 -12.85 -1.55 21.04
N ALA A 200 -13.29 -0.32 20.79
CA ALA A 200 -14.51 0.24 21.36
C ALA A 200 -15.55 0.54 20.28
N ALA A 201 -16.84 0.50 20.65
CA ALA A 201 -17.95 0.79 19.72
C ALA A 201 -18.03 2.26 19.28
N GLY A 202 -17.27 3.14 19.91
CA GLY A 202 -17.20 4.56 19.57
C GLY A 202 -15.85 5.13 19.98
N GLY A 203 -15.70 6.44 19.86
CA GLY A 203 -14.48 7.18 20.17
C GLY A 203 -14.15 8.17 19.06
N THR A 204 -13.31 9.15 19.38
CA THR A 204 -12.84 10.13 18.40
C THR A 204 -11.43 9.75 17.95
N PRO A 205 -11.24 9.34 16.68
CA PRO A 205 -9.91 9.08 16.15
C PRO A 205 -9.02 10.34 16.26
N ASN A 206 -7.78 10.14 16.68
CA ASN A 206 -6.75 11.18 16.71
C ASN A 206 -5.64 10.93 15.68
N THR A 207 -5.73 9.84 14.95
CA THR A 207 -4.81 9.49 13.88
C THR A 207 -5.61 9.29 12.60
N ALA A 208 -5.29 10.08 11.58
CA ALA A 208 -5.91 9.95 10.28
C ALA A 208 -5.36 8.71 9.56
N CYS A 209 -6.22 8.06 8.80
CA CYS A 209 -5.84 7.03 7.83
C CYS A 209 -6.41 7.37 6.45
N ALA A 210 -5.80 6.84 5.41
CA ALA A 210 -6.32 6.97 4.07
C ALA A 210 -7.61 6.13 3.88
N ASP A 211 -8.65 6.74 3.33
CA ASP A 211 -9.84 5.98 2.90
C ASP A 211 -9.46 5.11 1.69
N TRP A 212 -9.55 3.80 1.84
CA TRP A 212 -9.21 2.84 0.79
C TRP A 212 -10.04 3.01 -0.50
N ARG A 213 -11.24 3.62 -0.40
CA ARG A 213 -12.11 3.89 -1.57
C ARG A 213 -11.55 4.99 -2.46
N THR A 214 -10.84 5.93 -1.87
CA THR A 214 -10.35 7.13 -2.55
C THR A 214 -8.83 7.27 -2.54
N VAL A 215 -8.12 6.41 -1.82
CA VAL A 215 -6.67 6.54 -1.63
C VAL A 215 -5.91 6.57 -2.96
N ALA A 216 -6.28 5.74 -3.94
CA ALA A 216 -5.62 5.68 -5.25
C ALA A 216 -5.77 6.97 -6.08
N VAL A 217 -6.75 7.81 -5.78
CA VAL A 217 -7.04 9.09 -6.47
C VAL A 217 -6.74 10.32 -5.60
N THR A 218 -6.34 10.14 -4.34
CA THR A 218 -6.02 11.23 -3.41
C THR A 218 -4.51 11.44 -3.37
N PRO A 219 -3.99 12.60 -3.83
CA PRO A 219 -2.56 12.83 -3.88
C PRO A 219 -1.89 12.67 -2.53
N ALA A 220 -0.86 11.83 -2.44
CA ALA A 220 -0.13 11.58 -1.20
C ALA A 220 1.35 11.30 -1.47
N LYS A 221 2.21 11.65 -0.52
CA LYS A 221 3.61 11.21 -0.53
C LYS A 221 3.67 9.71 -0.25
N LEU A 222 4.73 9.07 -0.74
CA LEU A 222 5.02 7.71 -0.32
C LEU A 222 5.57 7.77 1.12
N ASP A 223 4.87 7.12 2.04
CA ASP A 223 5.13 7.14 3.48
C ASP A 223 5.44 5.75 4.06
N GLU A 224 5.88 4.85 3.19
CA GLU A 224 6.39 3.56 3.63
C GLU A 224 7.71 3.74 4.38
N ALA A 225 7.94 2.93 5.39
CA ALA A 225 9.12 3.01 6.24
C ALA A 225 10.44 3.10 5.46
N TRP A 226 10.58 2.25 4.46
CA TRP A 226 11.76 2.15 3.60
C TRP A 226 11.90 3.31 2.61
N SER A 227 10.88 4.16 2.44
CA SER A 227 10.84 5.22 1.44
C SER A 227 11.10 6.62 2.01
N ILE A 228 10.83 6.85 3.28
CA ILE A 228 10.77 8.18 3.92
C ILE A 228 12.07 8.96 3.74
N ASP A 229 13.22 8.30 3.83
CA ASP A 229 14.50 8.99 3.85
C ASP A 229 15.03 9.30 2.43
N TRP A 230 14.51 8.67 1.38
CA TRP A 230 15.02 8.88 0.02
C TRP A 230 13.99 9.41 -0.99
N TRP A 231 12.68 9.15 -0.79
CA TRP A 231 11.68 9.47 -1.80
C TRP A 231 11.52 10.99 -2.05
N LEU A 232 11.39 11.77 -0.98
CA LEU A 232 11.30 13.22 -1.11
C LEU A 232 12.61 13.89 -1.55
N PRO A 233 13.81 13.49 -1.06
CA PRO A 233 15.09 13.89 -1.66
C PRO A 233 15.19 13.60 -3.15
N ARG A 234 14.78 12.39 -3.63
CA ARG A 234 14.75 12.08 -5.06
C ARG A 234 13.79 13.00 -5.82
N HIS A 235 12.62 13.28 -5.27
CA HIS A 235 11.70 14.23 -5.91
C HIS A 235 12.37 15.59 -6.12
N ARG A 236 13.05 16.14 -5.11
CA ARG A 236 13.79 17.41 -5.21
C ARG A 236 14.91 17.33 -6.23
N GLN A 237 15.64 16.23 -6.30
CA GLN A 237 16.67 15.99 -7.31
C GLN A 237 16.07 16.07 -8.71
N LYS A 238 14.98 15.34 -8.98
CA LYS A 238 14.32 15.31 -10.29
C LYS A 238 13.76 16.67 -10.70
N LEU A 239 13.23 17.46 -9.76
CA LEU A 239 12.88 18.86 -10.01
C LEU A 239 14.10 19.69 -10.43
N GLY A 240 15.25 19.46 -9.81
CA GLY A 240 16.52 20.10 -10.15
C GLY A 240 16.97 19.77 -11.58
N GLU A 241 16.93 18.48 -11.95
CA GLU A 241 17.27 17.99 -13.28
C GLU A 241 16.38 18.61 -14.36
N ALA A 242 15.05 18.55 -14.18
CA ALA A 242 14.07 19.15 -15.08
C ALA A 242 14.33 20.65 -15.30
N ARG A 243 14.52 21.41 -14.22
CA ARG A 243 14.82 22.85 -14.28
C ARG A 243 16.15 23.13 -14.98
N GLN A 244 17.16 22.29 -14.78
CA GLN A 244 18.46 22.46 -15.45
C GLN A 244 18.34 22.21 -16.96
N MET A 245 17.56 21.20 -17.38
CA MET A 245 17.31 20.96 -18.81
C MET A 245 16.63 22.16 -19.47
N VAL A 246 15.57 22.68 -18.84
CA VAL A 246 14.85 23.87 -19.32
C VAL A 246 15.79 25.08 -19.45
N ARG A 247 16.62 25.35 -18.41
CA ARG A 247 17.59 26.48 -18.44
C ARG A 247 18.64 26.35 -19.54
N LYS A 248 19.03 25.12 -19.90
CA LYS A 248 19.98 24.85 -20.98
C LYS A 248 19.33 24.82 -22.37
N ALA A 249 18.07 25.21 -22.50
CA ALA A 249 17.26 25.12 -23.72
C ALA A 249 17.19 23.67 -24.29
N ARG A 250 17.32 22.68 -23.44
CA ARG A 250 17.25 21.24 -23.75
C ARG A 250 16.03 20.65 -23.08
N SER A 251 14.85 21.22 -23.31
CA SER A 251 13.61 20.66 -22.76
C SER A 251 13.43 19.22 -23.27
N PRO A 252 13.14 18.25 -22.36
CA PRO A 252 12.99 16.88 -22.76
C PRO A 252 11.87 16.72 -23.78
N GLN A 253 12.15 15.98 -24.87
CA GLN A 253 11.14 15.64 -25.87
C GLN A 253 10.32 14.43 -25.45
N LEU A 254 10.83 13.65 -24.49
CA LEU A 254 10.26 12.41 -23.99
C LEU A 254 10.41 12.38 -22.46
N VAL A 255 9.34 12.06 -21.76
CA VAL A 255 9.38 11.82 -20.31
C VAL A 255 8.80 10.45 -19.98
N PHE A 256 9.41 9.75 -19.02
CA PHE A 256 8.89 8.51 -18.48
C PHE A 256 8.39 8.75 -17.05
N ILE A 257 7.17 8.34 -16.76
CA ILE A 257 6.51 8.54 -15.47
C ILE A 257 6.05 7.17 -14.96
N GLY A 258 6.46 6.81 -13.75
CA GLY A 258 6.11 5.51 -13.18
C GLY A 258 6.77 5.22 -11.85
N ASP A 259 6.87 3.95 -11.54
CA ASP A 259 7.39 3.39 -10.29
C ASP A 259 8.86 2.91 -10.39
N SER A 260 9.22 1.84 -9.64
CA SER A 260 10.57 1.24 -9.66
C SER A 260 10.97 0.68 -11.03
N ILE A 261 10.01 0.17 -11.78
CA ILE A 261 10.28 -0.38 -13.11
C ILE A 261 10.68 0.76 -14.07
N THR A 262 10.06 1.92 -13.94
CA THR A 262 10.48 3.12 -14.67
C THR A 262 11.81 3.64 -14.13
N GLN A 263 12.01 3.73 -12.81
CA GLN A 263 13.27 4.17 -12.21
C GLN A 263 14.47 3.31 -12.65
N GLY A 264 14.27 2.04 -12.92
CA GLY A 264 15.33 1.13 -13.34
C GLY A 264 15.97 1.47 -14.69
N TRP A 265 15.40 2.37 -15.48
CA TRP A 265 16.05 2.97 -16.62
C TRP A 265 17.36 3.71 -16.27
N GLU A 266 17.50 4.15 -15.03
CA GLU A 266 18.73 4.78 -14.52
C GLU A 266 19.78 3.78 -14.04
N LYS A 267 19.45 2.49 -13.96
CA LYS A 267 20.30 1.40 -13.44
C LYS A 267 20.43 0.29 -14.48
N GLU A 268 19.67 -0.78 -14.31
CA GLU A 268 19.72 -1.96 -15.17
C GLU A 268 19.38 -1.64 -16.64
N GLY A 269 18.51 -0.66 -16.85
CA GLY A 269 18.13 -0.19 -18.18
C GLY A 269 19.05 0.87 -18.79
N ALA A 270 20.09 1.35 -18.07
CA ALA A 270 20.89 2.50 -18.53
C ALA A 270 21.57 2.34 -19.89
N PRO A 271 22.15 1.17 -20.25
CA PRO A 271 22.73 0.98 -21.58
C PRO A 271 21.69 1.08 -22.71
N VAL A 272 20.51 0.49 -22.45
CA VAL A 272 19.38 0.52 -23.40
C VAL A 272 18.80 1.94 -23.51
N TRP A 273 18.70 2.66 -22.40
CA TRP A 273 18.28 4.07 -22.38
C TRP A 273 19.17 4.94 -23.26
N GLN A 274 20.49 4.82 -23.14
CA GLN A 274 21.44 5.58 -23.95
C GLN A 274 21.25 5.32 -25.43
N THR A 275 20.98 4.08 -25.81
CA THR A 275 20.80 3.68 -27.21
C THR A 275 19.49 4.20 -27.81
N HIS A 276 18.39 4.14 -27.05
CA HIS A 276 17.05 4.38 -27.58
C HIS A 276 16.51 5.78 -27.30
N TYR A 277 16.81 6.39 -26.13
CA TYR A 277 16.11 7.57 -25.63
C TYR A 277 16.98 8.79 -25.41
N ALA A 278 18.30 8.66 -25.29
CA ALA A 278 19.21 9.80 -25.08
C ALA A 278 19.07 10.88 -26.18
N LYS A 279 18.82 10.46 -27.43
CA LYS A 279 18.59 11.34 -28.59
C LYS A 279 17.39 12.30 -28.43
N PHE A 280 16.45 11.99 -27.52
CA PHE A 280 15.26 12.79 -27.25
C PHE A 280 15.41 13.72 -26.03
N ASP A 281 16.63 13.83 -25.46
CA ASP A 281 16.84 14.45 -24.17
C ASP A 281 15.84 13.91 -23.11
N ALA A 282 15.62 12.59 -23.12
CA ALA A 282 14.59 11.96 -22.31
C ALA A 282 14.84 12.13 -20.81
N LEU A 283 13.76 12.33 -20.04
CA LEU A 283 13.80 12.46 -18.59
C LEU A 283 13.07 11.30 -17.94
N ASP A 284 13.74 10.61 -17.02
CA ASP A 284 13.16 9.58 -16.19
C ASP A 284 12.58 10.18 -14.91
N LEU A 285 11.28 9.99 -14.72
CA LEU A 285 10.52 10.35 -13.52
C LEU A 285 9.93 9.11 -12.84
N GLY A 286 10.66 7.99 -12.86
CA GLY A 286 10.34 6.78 -12.12
C GLY A 286 10.77 6.86 -10.65
N PHE A 287 9.92 6.32 -9.75
CA PHE A 287 10.18 6.31 -8.31
C PHE A 287 9.78 4.97 -7.71
N GLY A 288 10.74 4.30 -7.10
CA GLY A 288 10.51 3.00 -6.46
C GLY A 288 9.33 3.02 -5.50
N GLY A 289 8.48 2.02 -5.61
CA GLY A 289 7.33 1.86 -4.73
C GLY A 289 6.15 2.79 -5.00
N ASP A 290 6.26 3.75 -5.94
CA ASP A 290 5.14 4.64 -6.24
C ASP A 290 3.88 3.86 -6.61
N ARG A 291 2.80 4.34 -6.07
CA ARG A 291 1.42 4.03 -6.41
C ARG A 291 0.82 5.20 -7.19
N THR A 292 -0.39 5.05 -7.68
CA THR A 292 -1.05 6.08 -8.48
C THR A 292 -1.17 7.42 -7.76
N GLU A 293 -1.47 7.45 -6.47
CA GLU A 293 -1.53 8.65 -5.64
C GLU A 293 -0.19 9.34 -5.44
N ASN A 294 0.91 8.57 -5.45
CA ASN A 294 2.25 9.14 -5.28
C ASN A 294 2.70 9.84 -6.57
N VAL A 295 2.46 9.22 -7.73
CA VAL A 295 2.66 9.88 -9.04
C VAL A 295 1.82 11.15 -9.12
N LEU A 296 0.54 11.08 -8.74
CA LEU A 296 -0.37 12.23 -8.74
C LEU A 296 0.17 13.37 -7.86
N TRP A 297 0.65 13.04 -6.65
CA TRP A 297 1.27 14.04 -5.78
C TRP A 297 2.49 14.68 -6.42
N ARG A 298 3.39 13.90 -7.03
CA ARG A 298 4.58 14.43 -7.68
C ARG A 298 4.24 15.34 -8.85
N LEU A 299 3.26 14.97 -9.67
CA LEU A 299 2.76 15.82 -10.75
C LEU A 299 2.26 17.16 -10.21
N GLN A 300 1.46 17.14 -9.13
CA GLN A 300 0.94 18.35 -8.50
C GLN A 300 1.99 19.18 -7.76
N ASN A 301 3.15 18.60 -7.47
CA ASN A 301 4.25 19.25 -6.78
C ASN A 301 5.45 19.51 -7.72
N GLY A 302 5.17 19.77 -8.98
CA GLY A 302 6.12 20.37 -9.91
C GLY A 302 6.92 19.39 -10.76
N ALA A 303 6.66 18.09 -10.71
CA ALA A 303 7.48 17.10 -11.43
C ALA A 303 7.62 17.36 -12.93
N VAL A 304 6.64 18.00 -13.55
CA VAL A 304 6.61 18.30 -14.98
C VAL A 304 6.44 19.78 -15.29
N ASP A 305 6.54 20.65 -14.28
CA ASP A 305 6.32 22.09 -14.47
C ASP A 305 7.38 22.70 -15.37
N GLY A 306 6.92 23.46 -16.37
CA GLY A 306 7.77 24.11 -17.36
C GLY A 306 8.32 23.17 -18.44
N LEU A 307 7.97 21.89 -18.42
CA LEU A 307 8.29 20.95 -19.49
C LEU A 307 7.24 21.01 -20.61
N ASP A 308 7.68 20.62 -21.82
CA ASP A 308 6.80 20.53 -22.99
C ASP A 308 7.26 19.34 -23.88
N PRO A 309 7.22 18.12 -23.36
CA PRO A 309 7.61 16.94 -24.11
C PRO A 309 6.63 16.66 -25.25
N LYS A 310 7.08 16.00 -26.31
CA LYS A 310 6.19 15.46 -27.35
C LYS A 310 5.39 14.30 -26.84
N VAL A 311 6.05 13.41 -26.07
CA VAL A 311 5.44 12.19 -25.53
C VAL A 311 5.78 12.04 -24.05
N ALA A 312 4.77 11.65 -23.27
CA ALA A 312 4.92 11.13 -21.91
C ALA A 312 4.55 9.65 -21.88
N VAL A 313 5.46 8.77 -21.47
CA VAL A 313 5.21 7.36 -21.23
C VAL A 313 4.75 7.20 -19.79
N LEU A 314 3.57 6.63 -19.57
CA LEU A 314 3.04 6.34 -18.23
C LEU A 314 2.88 4.84 -18.05
N MET A 315 3.52 4.28 -17.02
CA MET A 315 3.28 2.94 -16.52
C MET A 315 3.27 2.95 -14.99
N ILE A 316 2.12 2.61 -14.39
CA ILE A 316 1.92 2.67 -12.92
C ILE A 316 0.78 1.73 -12.51
N GLY A 317 0.87 1.15 -11.31
CA GLY A 317 -0.21 0.38 -10.70
C GLY A 317 0.21 -0.91 -10.04
N THR A 318 1.38 -1.49 -10.37
CA THR A 318 1.82 -2.75 -9.76
C THR A 318 2.01 -2.67 -8.24
N ASN A 319 2.33 -1.50 -7.70
CA ASN A 319 2.46 -1.28 -6.26
C ASN A 319 1.12 -1.03 -5.56
N ASN A 320 0.13 -0.50 -6.28
CA ASN A 320 -1.24 -0.44 -5.75
C ASN A 320 -1.72 -1.85 -5.38
N THR A 321 -1.50 -2.82 -6.26
CA THR A 321 -1.92 -4.22 -6.07
C THR A 321 -0.96 -4.98 -5.15
N GLY A 322 0.35 -4.89 -5.36
CA GLY A 322 1.36 -5.69 -4.67
C GLY A 322 1.69 -5.23 -3.26
N LEU A 323 1.76 -3.92 -3.00
CA LEU A 323 2.12 -3.38 -1.68
C LEU A 323 0.89 -3.09 -0.80
N ARG A 324 -0.24 -2.66 -1.41
CA ARG A 324 -1.43 -2.28 -0.64
C ARG A 324 -2.62 -3.20 -0.83
N GLY A 325 -2.65 -4.01 -1.89
CA GLY A 325 -3.78 -4.92 -2.18
C GLY A 325 -5.01 -4.18 -2.70
N ASP A 326 -4.81 -3.12 -3.51
CA ASP A 326 -5.91 -2.37 -4.11
C ASP A 326 -6.69 -3.23 -5.11
N PHE A 327 -7.99 -2.98 -5.20
CA PHE A 327 -8.81 -3.59 -6.23
C PHE A 327 -8.51 -3.02 -7.63
N PRO A 328 -8.72 -3.79 -8.70
CA PRO A 328 -8.52 -3.32 -10.06
C PRO A 328 -9.21 -1.98 -10.35
N ALA A 329 -10.47 -1.83 -9.98
CA ALA A 329 -11.24 -0.60 -10.23
C ALA A 329 -10.62 0.65 -9.57
N SER A 330 -10.11 0.52 -8.34
CA SER A 330 -9.43 1.61 -7.63
C SER A 330 -8.13 2.01 -8.32
N THR A 331 -7.33 1.03 -8.75
CA THR A 331 -6.08 1.28 -9.48
C THR A 331 -6.35 1.94 -10.83
N VAL A 332 -7.35 1.46 -11.59
CA VAL A 332 -7.79 2.07 -12.87
C VAL A 332 -8.24 3.51 -12.66
N ALA A 333 -9.02 3.78 -11.60
CA ALA A 333 -9.41 5.15 -11.26
C ALA A 333 -8.19 6.05 -10.98
N GLY A 334 -7.19 5.53 -10.26
CA GLY A 334 -5.92 6.23 -10.00
C GLY A 334 -5.13 6.50 -11.29
N ILE A 335 -5.03 5.53 -12.20
CA ILE A 335 -4.40 5.71 -13.52
C ILE A 335 -5.14 6.78 -14.33
N ARG A 336 -6.48 6.73 -14.39
CA ARG A 336 -7.30 7.76 -15.04
C ARG A 336 -7.00 9.15 -14.47
N ARG A 337 -6.93 9.28 -13.14
CA ARG A 337 -6.64 10.56 -12.48
C ARG A 337 -5.24 11.09 -12.82
N ASN A 338 -4.24 10.19 -12.96
CA ASN A 338 -2.90 10.56 -13.44
C ASN A 338 -2.92 11.04 -14.90
N LEU A 339 -3.65 10.36 -15.79
CA LEU A 339 -3.82 10.79 -17.17
C LEU A 339 -4.43 12.19 -17.24
N ASP A 340 -5.46 12.47 -16.44
CA ASP A 340 -6.10 13.79 -16.41
C ASP A 340 -5.15 14.89 -15.90
N GLU A 341 -4.35 14.60 -14.87
CA GLU A 341 -3.35 15.52 -14.35
C GLU A 341 -2.25 15.81 -15.39
N ILE A 342 -1.75 14.76 -16.08
CA ILE A 342 -0.77 14.92 -17.16
C ILE A 342 -1.36 15.77 -18.29
N LYS A 343 -2.59 15.51 -18.72
CA LYS A 343 -3.27 16.29 -19.76
C LYS A 343 -3.38 17.77 -19.36
N GLN A 344 -3.68 18.06 -18.11
CA GLN A 344 -3.81 19.42 -17.61
C GLN A 344 -2.46 20.16 -17.60
N ARG A 345 -1.39 19.48 -17.14
CA ARG A 345 -0.07 20.11 -16.96
C ARG A 345 0.76 20.15 -18.24
N LEU A 346 0.55 19.19 -19.11
CA LEU A 346 1.25 19.04 -20.39
C LEU A 346 0.25 19.07 -21.56
N PRO A 347 -0.37 20.23 -21.85
CA PRO A 347 -1.51 20.31 -22.77
C PRO A 347 -1.20 19.91 -24.20
N ARG A 348 0.08 19.98 -24.61
CA ARG A 348 0.53 19.67 -25.98
C ARG A 348 1.20 18.29 -26.12
N THR A 349 1.18 17.49 -25.05
CA THR A 349 1.87 16.20 -24.96
C THR A 349 0.91 15.05 -25.25
N ARG A 350 1.33 14.10 -26.07
CA ARG A 350 0.68 12.80 -26.18
C ARG A 350 1.13 11.87 -25.06
N ILE A 351 0.24 11.01 -24.61
CA ILE A 351 0.52 10.09 -23.54
C ILE A 351 0.51 8.68 -24.11
N LEU A 352 1.61 7.96 -23.95
CA LEU A 352 1.69 6.53 -24.21
C LEU A 352 1.46 5.80 -22.89
N LEU A 353 0.24 5.30 -22.71
CA LEU A 353 -0.14 4.50 -21.56
C LEU A 353 0.27 3.06 -21.80
N VAL A 354 1.27 2.59 -21.06
CA VAL A 354 1.78 1.22 -21.18
C VAL A 354 1.05 0.33 -20.17
N ALA A 355 0.67 -0.88 -20.61
CA ALA A 355 0.12 -1.91 -19.73
C ALA A 355 1.08 -2.20 -18.56
N ILE A 356 0.52 -2.44 -17.37
CA ILE A 356 1.30 -2.89 -16.21
C ILE A 356 1.96 -4.22 -16.57
N PHE A 357 3.27 -4.33 -16.35
CA PHE A 357 4.02 -5.52 -16.72
C PHE A 357 3.57 -6.77 -15.98
N PRO A 358 3.76 -7.94 -16.57
CA PRO A 358 3.51 -9.20 -15.90
C PRO A 358 4.43 -9.32 -14.68
N ARG A 359 3.91 -9.89 -13.61
CA ARG A 359 4.67 -10.22 -12.41
C ARG A 359 4.36 -11.63 -11.96
N ASP A 360 5.20 -12.20 -11.10
CA ASP A 360 5.18 -13.60 -10.69
C ASP A 360 5.36 -14.58 -11.86
N ALA A 361 5.62 -15.84 -11.55
CA ALA A 361 6.07 -16.79 -12.56
C ALA A 361 4.97 -17.18 -13.56
N THR A 362 3.75 -17.41 -13.07
CA THR A 362 2.70 -18.05 -13.88
C THR A 362 1.42 -17.20 -13.96
N PRO A 363 0.56 -17.44 -14.97
CA PRO A 363 -0.72 -16.73 -15.12
C PRO A 363 -1.69 -16.93 -13.95
N GLU A 364 -1.55 -18.03 -13.19
CA GLU A 364 -2.42 -18.36 -12.06
C GLU A 364 -2.10 -17.55 -10.83
N SER A 365 -0.93 -16.92 -10.76
CA SER A 365 -0.50 -16.13 -9.61
C SER A 365 -1.48 -15.01 -9.30
N PRO A 366 -1.90 -14.83 -8.04
CA PRO A 366 -2.94 -13.87 -7.70
C PRO A 366 -2.63 -12.44 -8.13
N LEU A 367 -1.40 -11.96 -7.93
CA LEU A 367 -1.02 -10.60 -8.32
C LEU A 367 -0.91 -10.43 -9.84
N ARG A 368 -0.55 -11.50 -10.59
CA ARG A 368 -0.59 -11.51 -12.04
C ARG A 368 -2.02 -11.26 -12.51
N ARG A 369 -2.98 -12.05 -12.03
CA ARG A 369 -4.40 -11.94 -12.40
C ARG A 369 -4.99 -10.56 -12.09
N ILE A 370 -4.62 -9.97 -10.94
CA ILE A 370 -5.08 -8.63 -10.59
C ILE A 370 -4.53 -7.59 -11.57
N ASN A 371 -3.24 -7.64 -11.93
CA ASN A 371 -2.65 -6.73 -12.91
C ASN A 371 -3.27 -6.92 -14.31
N GLU A 372 -3.54 -8.14 -14.74
CA GLU A 372 -4.24 -8.44 -15.99
C GLU A 372 -5.68 -7.88 -16.01
N ALA A 373 -6.40 -8.00 -14.86
CA ALA A 373 -7.74 -7.42 -14.73
C ALA A 373 -7.74 -5.88 -14.78
N ILE A 374 -6.65 -5.22 -14.36
CA ILE A 374 -6.44 -3.79 -14.57
C ILE A 374 -6.17 -3.52 -16.05
N ASN A 375 -5.19 -4.22 -16.64
CA ASN A 375 -4.78 -4.03 -18.04
C ASN A 375 -5.95 -4.19 -19.02
N ALA A 376 -6.86 -5.12 -18.76
CA ALA A 376 -8.08 -5.31 -19.57
C ALA A 376 -8.99 -4.07 -19.62
N GLN A 377 -8.88 -3.16 -18.64
CA GLN A 377 -9.67 -1.94 -18.57
C GLN A 377 -8.95 -0.70 -19.12
N LEU A 378 -7.62 -0.76 -19.27
CA LEU A 378 -6.82 0.40 -19.71
C LEU A 378 -7.11 0.86 -21.15
N PRO A 379 -7.43 -0.01 -22.13
CA PRO A 379 -7.82 0.44 -23.48
C PRO A 379 -8.95 1.45 -23.48
N ALA A 380 -9.91 1.33 -22.55
CA ALA A 380 -11.03 2.27 -22.42
C ALA A 380 -10.62 3.68 -21.92
N LEU A 381 -9.37 3.88 -21.49
CA LEU A 381 -8.82 5.18 -21.11
C LEU A 381 -8.14 5.89 -22.29
N ALA A 382 -7.90 5.18 -23.39
CA ALA A 382 -7.27 5.70 -24.60
C ALA A 382 -8.31 6.26 -25.57
N ASP A 383 -7.92 7.34 -26.26
CA ASP A 383 -8.73 7.97 -27.32
C ASP A 383 -8.09 7.80 -28.71
N GLY A 384 -6.95 7.10 -28.76
CA GLY A 384 -6.18 6.85 -29.99
C GLY A 384 -5.39 8.05 -30.52
N ASN A 385 -5.55 9.23 -29.95
CA ASN A 385 -4.90 10.46 -30.39
C ASN A 385 -4.02 11.08 -29.28
N ARG A 386 -4.65 11.54 -28.20
CA ARG A 386 -3.94 12.14 -27.07
C ARG A 386 -3.45 11.12 -26.08
N VAL A 387 -4.23 10.08 -25.81
CA VAL A 387 -3.83 8.92 -25.02
C VAL A 387 -3.86 7.70 -25.94
N VAL A 388 -2.72 7.06 -26.05
CA VAL A 388 -2.56 5.81 -26.80
C VAL A 388 -2.20 4.72 -25.83
N PHE A 389 -2.94 3.62 -25.85
CA PHE A 389 -2.65 2.44 -25.03
C PHE A 389 -1.74 1.48 -25.79
N LEU A 390 -0.75 0.94 -25.10
CA LEU A 390 0.17 -0.05 -25.62
C LEU A 390 0.35 -1.21 -24.63
N ASP A 391 0.04 -2.41 -25.08
CA ASP A 391 0.37 -3.63 -24.35
C ASP A 391 1.57 -4.32 -24.99
N VAL A 392 2.67 -4.40 -24.24
CA VAL A 392 3.91 -5.09 -24.65
C VAL A 392 4.14 -6.39 -23.87
N ASN A 393 3.18 -6.80 -23.03
CA ASN A 393 3.35 -7.89 -22.06
C ASN A 393 3.66 -9.23 -22.74
N GLY A 394 3.10 -9.48 -23.92
CA GLY A 394 3.39 -10.69 -24.68
C GLY A 394 4.86 -10.87 -25.06
N ALA A 395 5.63 -9.77 -25.12
CA ALA A 395 7.06 -9.85 -25.42
C ALA A 395 7.92 -10.37 -24.25
N PHE A 396 7.39 -10.32 -23.01
CA PHE A 396 8.07 -10.81 -21.81
C PHE A 396 7.75 -12.27 -21.48
N LEU A 397 6.72 -12.82 -22.11
CA LEU A 397 6.17 -14.11 -21.72
C LEU A 397 6.55 -15.20 -22.73
N THR A 398 6.76 -16.39 -22.22
CA THR A 398 6.85 -17.62 -23.05
C THR A 398 5.45 -17.97 -23.59
N PRO A 399 5.34 -18.86 -24.62
CA PRO A 399 4.04 -19.22 -25.19
C PRO A 399 3.01 -19.79 -24.23
N ASP A 400 3.45 -20.37 -23.11
CA ASP A 400 2.60 -20.86 -22.03
C ASP A 400 2.26 -19.77 -20.96
N GLY A 401 2.67 -18.52 -21.20
CA GLY A 401 2.42 -17.39 -20.31
C GLY A 401 3.37 -17.27 -19.11
N THR A 402 4.44 -18.09 -19.08
CA THR A 402 5.42 -18.03 -17.98
C THR A 402 6.35 -16.81 -18.12
N LEU A 403 6.63 -16.14 -16.99
CA LEU A 403 7.63 -15.08 -16.88
C LEU A 403 8.97 -15.65 -16.44
N SER A 404 10.03 -15.40 -17.21
CA SER A 404 11.36 -15.94 -16.94
C SER A 404 12.18 -15.06 -16.00
N LYS A 405 12.83 -15.68 -15.02
CA LYS A 405 13.84 -15.02 -14.17
C LYS A 405 15.08 -14.55 -14.92
N THR A 406 15.29 -15.01 -16.15
CA THR A 406 16.41 -14.56 -17.00
C THR A 406 16.25 -13.11 -17.46
N ILE A 407 15.02 -12.59 -17.49
CA ILE A 407 14.70 -11.22 -17.91
C ILE A 407 14.13 -10.37 -16.78
N MET A 408 13.51 -11.01 -15.76
CA MET A 408 13.05 -10.39 -14.51
C MET A 408 13.46 -11.28 -13.33
N PRO A 409 14.65 -11.08 -12.74
CA PRO A 409 15.23 -12.00 -11.76
C PRO A 409 14.38 -12.22 -10.51
N ASP A 410 13.65 -11.21 -10.07
CA ASP A 410 12.71 -11.24 -8.96
C ASP A 410 11.24 -11.41 -9.42
N LEU A 411 11.02 -11.69 -10.73
CA LEU A 411 9.71 -11.82 -11.37
C LEU A 411 8.86 -10.53 -11.31
N LEU A 412 9.51 -9.38 -11.21
CA LEU A 412 8.88 -8.05 -11.17
C LEU A 412 9.69 -6.98 -11.91
N HIS A 413 10.99 -6.90 -11.63
CA HIS A 413 11.87 -5.86 -12.17
C HIS A 413 12.70 -6.39 -13.33
N PRO A 414 12.65 -5.73 -14.51
CA PRO A 414 13.48 -6.10 -15.64
C PRO A 414 14.97 -5.90 -15.34
N ASN A 415 15.81 -6.82 -15.80
CA ASN A 415 17.25 -6.58 -15.98
C ASN A 415 17.50 -5.94 -17.34
N GLU A 416 18.77 -5.75 -17.74
CA GLU A 416 19.12 -5.13 -19.03
C GLU A 416 18.43 -5.81 -20.22
N ALA A 417 18.38 -7.15 -20.25
CA ALA A 417 17.68 -7.89 -21.31
C ALA A 417 16.16 -7.62 -21.31
N GLY A 418 15.54 -7.53 -20.13
CA GLY A 418 14.14 -7.14 -19.99
C GLY A 418 13.88 -5.72 -20.48
N TYR A 419 14.76 -4.77 -20.16
CA TYR A 419 14.67 -3.40 -20.69
C TYR A 419 14.85 -3.34 -22.20
N ALA A 420 15.73 -4.15 -22.78
CA ALA A 420 15.87 -4.25 -24.23
C ALA A 420 14.59 -4.78 -24.90
N ILE A 421 13.91 -5.74 -24.28
CA ILE A 421 12.59 -6.23 -24.74
C ILE A 421 11.57 -5.10 -24.70
N TRP A 422 11.48 -4.36 -23.59
CA TRP A 422 10.58 -3.21 -23.47
C TRP A 422 10.82 -2.17 -24.54
N ALA A 423 12.08 -1.72 -24.66
CA ALA A 423 12.45 -0.73 -25.68
C ALA A 423 12.06 -1.17 -27.09
N LYS A 424 12.43 -2.40 -27.48
CA LYS A 424 12.13 -2.96 -28.80
C LYS A 424 10.62 -3.03 -29.06
N ALA A 425 9.84 -3.51 -28.09
CA ALA A 425 8.39 -3.67 -28.24
C ALA A 425 7.65 -2.33 -28.30
N MET A 426 8.14 -1.32 -27.58
CA MET A 426 7.55 0.03 -27.55
C MET A 426 7.98 0.88 -28.75
N GLN A 427 9.14 0.64 -29.34
CA GLN A 427 9.78 1.52 -30.33
C GLN A 427 8.85 1.90 -31.49
N PRO A 428 8.12 0.98 -32.16
CA PRO A 428 7.29 1.35 -33.32
C PRO A 428 6.24 2.42 -33.00
N GLU A 429 5.58 2.27 -31.86
CA GLU A 429 4.53 3.21 -31.44
C GLU A 429 5.14 4.54 -30.93
N LEU A 430 6.25 4.45 -30.21
CA LEU A 430 6.96 5.65 -29.78
C LEU A 430 7.46 6.48 -30.99
N ASP A 431 8.06 5.85 -32.00
CA ASP A 431 8.52 6.54 -33.21
C ASP A 431 7.35 7.19 -33.96
N ARG A 432 6.21 6.47 -34.05
CA ARG A 432 5.00 7.03 -34.66
C ARG A 432 4.55 8.31 -33.92
N LEU A 433 4.48 8.26 -32.58
CA LEU A 433 4.05 9.42 -31.77
C LEU A 433 5.06 10.56 -31.81
N MET A 434 6.34 10.26 -31.80
CA MET A 434 7.42 11.27 -31.88
C MET A 434 7.48 11.97 -33.24
N ALA A 435 7.04 11.32 -34.32
CA ALA A 435 6.96 11.90 -35.66
C ALA A 435 5.79 12.89 -35.82
N LEU A 436 4.71 12.71 -35.04
CA LEU A 436 3.55 13.60 -35.10
C LEU A 436 3.87 15.02 -34.61
N PRO A 437 3.22 16.07 -35.14
CA PRO A 437 3.28 17.40 -34.55
C PRO A 437 2.74 17.37 -33.11
N ARG A 438 3.15 18.35 -32.29
CA ARG A 438 2.53 18.52 -30.95
C ARG A 438 1.01 18.76 -31.10
N LEU A 439 0.27 18.40 -30.06
CA LEU A 439 -1.17 18.68 -29.98
C LEU A 439 -1.44 20.18 -29.95
#